data_2e8bd346f71deaf09bbd8dd56a768641
#
_entry.id   2e8bd346f71deaf09bbd8dd56a768641
#
_cell.length_a   1.000
_cell.length_b   1.000
_cell.length_c   1.000
_cell.angle_alpha   90.00
_cell.angle_beta   90.00
_cell.angle_gamma   90.00
#
_symmetry.space_group_name_H-M   'P 1'
#
loop_
_entity.id
_entity.type
_entity.pdbx_description
1 polymer ?
#
loop_
_entity_poly.entity_id
_entity_poly.type
_entity_poly.pdbx_seq_one_letter_code
_entity_poly.pdbx_strand_id
1 'polypeptide(L)'
;EQGMNAVILDHNIDTSFITQLEQRNEHYQFKRIDADVTDALKSDDAADLTEETNTLSDLFKKTLNNDKLTVKVESLKDADVASILTLSEQGRRMQDMMKMYAAGGMGGMDPNMFAADQTLTLNANNALVKYLFEHKDSEHSGMFAEQLYDLAMLSNQPLSAEAMTKFVKRSNDIM
;
A
#
# COMPACT_ATOMS: atom_id res chain seq x y z
N GLU A 1 9.26 18.59 -1.72
CA GLU A 1 8.33 19.35 -2.57
C GLU A 1 6.94 19.52 -1.92
N GLN A 2 6.57 18.67 -0.97
CA GLN A 2 5.28 18.71 -0.28
C GLN A 2 5.28 19.60 0.99
N GLY A 3 6.36 20.37 1.25
CA GLY A 3 6.48 21.25 2.43
C GLY A 3 6.58 20.53 3.77
N MET A 4 6.86 19.24 3.77
CA MET A 4 7.03 18.42 4.97
C MET A 4 8.49 18.24 5.33
N ASN A 5 8.79 18.22 6.62
CA ASN A 5 10.12 17.85 7.12
C ASN A 5 10.14 16.34 7.40
N ALA A 6 11.17 15.65 6.91
CA ALA A 6 11.38 14.23 7.16
C ALA A 6 12.72 14.01 7.86
N VAL A 7 12.77 13.05 8.76
CA VAL A 7 13.99 12.64 9.46
C VAL A 7 14.22 11.16 9.18
N ILE A 8 15.44 10.81 8.79
CA ILE A 8 15.85 9.42 8.62
C ILE A 8 16.39 8.93 9.96
N LEU A 9 15.86 7.81 10.42
CA LEU A 9 16.21 7.16 11.69
C LEU A 9 16.70 5.76 11.39
N ASP A 10 18.01 5.55 11.45
CA ASP A 10 18.68 4.33 10.98
C ASP A 10 19.01 3.34 12.11
N HIS A 11 18.84 3.76 13.36
CA HIS A 11 19.28 2.94 14.49
C HIS A 11 18.14 2.33 15.28
N ASN A 12 18.33 1.11 15.77
CA ASN A 12 17.32 0.40 16.59
C ASN A 12 16.89 1.15 17.87
N ILE A 13 17.74 2.05 18.38
CA ILE A 13 17.43 2.88 19.54
C ILE A 13 16.51 4.06 19.20
N ASP A 14 16.42 4.45 17.93
CA ASP A 14 15.66 5.62 17.48
C ASP A 14 14.17 5.45 17.76
N THR A 15 13.64 4.24 17.61
CA THR A 15 12.24 3.94 17.93
C THR A 15 11.93 4.20 19.41
N SER A 16 12.82 3.80 20.31
CA SER A 16 12.67 4.05 21.74
C SER A 16 12.81 5.53 22.07
N PHE A 17 13.70 6.23 21.37
CA PHE A 17 13.89 7.68 21.53
C PHE A 17 12.64 8.46 21.10
N ILE A 18 12.06 8.15 19.93
CA ILE A 18 10.82 8.77 19.45
C ILE A 18 9.68 8.54 20.45
N THR A 19 9.49 7.30 20.89
CA THR A 19 8.46 6.96 21.88
C THR A 19 8.61 7.77 23.15
N GLN A 20 9.83 7.97 23.62
CA GLN A 20 10.12 8.81 24.79
C GLN A 20 9.83 10.29 24.54
N LEU A 21 10.12 10.80 23.33
CA LEU A 21 9.82 12.18 22.95
C LEU A 21 8.30 12.44 22.89
N GLU A 22 7.54 11.52 22.32
CA GLU A 22 6.07 11.60 22.29
C GLU A 22 5.45 11.57 23.67
N GLN A 23 5.96 10.68 24.55
CA GLN A 23 5.47 10.60 25.93
C GLN A 23 5.77 11.85 26.77
N ARG A 24 6.88 12.53 26.48
CA ARG A 24 7.29 13.73 27.23
C ARG A 24 6.70 15.03 26.68
N ASN A 25 6.26 15.01 25.45
CA ASN A 25 5.77 16.20 24.75
C ASN A 25 4.51 15.86 23.96
N GLU A 26 3.36 16.14 24.51
CA GLU A 26 2.05 15.89 23.89
C GLU A 26 1.84 16.59 22.53
N HIS A 27 2.71 17.56 22.21
CA HIS A 27 2.66 18.29 20.93
C HIS A 27 3.46 17.62 19.81
N TYR A 28 4.25 16.59 20.09
CA TYR A 28 5.02 15.87 19.09
C TYR A 28 4.31 14.58 18.73
N GLN A 29 4.06 14.40 17.44
CA GLN A 29 3.57 13.17 16.86
C GLN A 29 4.50 12.79 15.71
N PHE A 30 5.13 11.65 15.81
CA PHE A 30 5.95 11.12 14.75
C PHE A 30 5.12 10.10 13.95
N LYS A 31 4.96 10.36 12.66
CA LYS A 31 4.31 9.43 11.74
C LYS A 31 5.33 8.96 10.72
N ARG A 32 5.27 7.71 10.37
CA ARG A 32 6.08 7.19 9.27
C ARG A 32 5.48 7.69 7.96
N ILE A 33 6.34 8.06 7.01
CA ILE A 33 5.92 8.54 5.69
C ILE A 33 5.11 7.48 4.93
N ASP A 34 5.38 6.20 5.23
CA ASP A 34 4.77 5.04 4.59
C ASP A 34 3.63 4.39 5.41
N ALA A 35 3.23 4.97 6.54
CA ALA A 35 2.20 4.40 7.41
C ALA A 35 0.77 4.81 7.01
N ASP A 36 0.61 5.95 6.38
CA ASP A 36 -0.68 6.44 5.90
C ASP A 36 -0.46 7.36 4.68
N VAL A 37 -1.45 7.39 3.80
CA VAL A 37 -1.53 8.43 2.78
C VAL A 37 -1.94 9.69 3.52
N THR A 38 -0.96 10.49 3.89
CA THR A 38 -1.18 11.68 4.70
C THR A 38 -2.15 12.64 4.01
N ASP A 39 -2.92 13.38 4.79
CA ASP A 39 -3.84 14.40 4.29
C ASP A 39 -3.14 15.41 3.34
N ALA A 40 -1.82 15.53 3.44
CA ALA A 40 -1.00 16.33 2.52
C ALA A 40 -0.99 15.81 1.06
N LEU A 41 -1.20 14.51 0.85
CA LEU A 41 -1.26 13.90 -0.49
C LEU A 41 -2.68 13.89 -1.07
N LYS A 42 -3.70 14.10 -0.25
CA LYS A 42 -5.09 14.17 -0.69
C LYS A 42 -5.35 15.50 -1.38
N SER A 43 -6.17 15.47 -2.42
CA SER A 43 -6.70 16.66 -3.04
C SER A 43 -7.80 17.26 -2.11
N ASP A 44 -8.00 18.56 -2.21
CA ASP A 44 -9.04 19.25 -1.43
C ASP A 44 -10.47 18.95 -1.96
N ASP A 45 -10.60 18.18 -3.03
CA ASP A 45 -11.87 17.78 -3.62
C ASP A 45 -12.53 16.69 -2.76
N ALA A 46 -13.55 17.08 -2.02
CA ALA A 46 -14.39 16.19 -1.21
C ALA A 46 -15.42 15.45 -2.10
N ALA A 47 -14.98 14.64 -3.04
CA ALA A 47 -15.87 13.77 -3.80
C ALA A 47 -16.35 12.60 -2.91
N ASP A 48 -17.62 12.24 -3.04
CA ASP A 48 -18.11 10.99 -2.44
C ASP A 48 -17.66 9.81 -3.32
N LEU A 49 -16.63 9.09 -2.85
CA LEU A 49 -16.02 7.95 -3.53
C LEU A 49 -16.43 6.61 -2.91
N THR A 50 -17.60 6.59 -2.24
CA THR A 50 -18.08 5.39 -1.54
C THR A 50 -18.41 4.26 -2.52
N GLU A 51 -19.03 4.57 -3.65
CA GLU A 51 -19.38 3.57 -4.67
C GLU A 51 -18.13 2.96 -5.32
N GLU A 52 -17.17 3.82 -5.71
CA GLU A 52 -15.90 3.42 -6.27
C GLU A 52 -15.11 2.55 -5.28
N THR A 53 -15.09 2.94 -4.01
CA THR A 53 -14.41 2.19 -2.96
C THR A 53 -14.99 0.80 -2.79
N ASN A 54 -16.31 0.66 -2.69
CA ASN A 54 -16.97 -0.63 -2.52
C ASN A 54 -16.74 -1.52 -3.73
N THR A 55 -16.94 -0.97 -4.92
CA THR A 55 -16.81 -1.69 -6.19
C THR A 55 -15.38 -2.21 -6.41
N LEU A 56 -14.39 -1.32 -6.26
CA LEU A 56 -12.99 -1.70 -6.45
C LEU A 56 -12.50 -2.59 -5.31
N SER A 57 -12.98 -2.41 -4.07
CA SER A 57 -12.66 -3.31 -2.97
C SER A 57 -13.06 -4.75 -3.27
N ASP A 58 -14.27 -4.96 -3.75
CA ASP A 58 -14.76 -6.31 -4.10
C ASP A 58 -13.94 -6.91 -5.25
N LEU A 59 -13.64 -6.12 -6.28
CA LEU A 59 -12.83 -6.56 -7.42
C LEU A 59 -11.42 -6.98 -6.96
N PHE A 60 -10.73 -6.14 -6.18
CA PHE A 60 -9.38 -6.44 -5.72
C PHE A 60 -9.33 -7.63 -4.77
N LYS A 61 -10.24 -7.72 -3.79
CA LYS A 61 -10.32 -8.84 -2.87
C LYS A 61 -10.53 -10.17 -3.60
N LYS A 62 -11.46 -10.18 -4.54
CA LYS A 62 -11.76 -11.36 -5.37
C LYS A 62 -10.57 -11.75 -6.25
N THR A 63 -9.96 -10.78 -6.95
CA THR A 63 -8.86 -11.03 -7.88
C THR A 63 -7.61 -11.53 -7.16
N LEU A 64 -7.27 -10.91 -6.03
CA LEU A 64 -6.07 -11.25 -5.25
C LEU A 64 -6.32 -12.41 -4.28
N ASN A 65 -7.55 -12.92 -4.20
CA ASN A 65 -7.98 -13.93 -3.22
C ASN A 65 -7.56 -13.55 -1.79
N ASN A 66 -7.74 -12.27 -1.44
CA ASN A 66 -7.35 -11.70 -0.16
C ASN A 66 -8.47 -10.86 0.46
N ASP A 67 -9.32 -11.48 1.26
CA ASP A 67 -10.46 -10.84 1.94
C ASP A 67 -10.03 -9.85 3.03
N LYS A 68 -8.77 -9.96 3.49
CA LYS A 68 -8.23 -9.10 4.55
C LYS A 68 -7.64 -7.79 4.02
N LEU A 69 -7.47 -7.67 2.70
CA LEU A 69 -6.98 -6.43 2.09
C LEU A 69 -8.01 -5.31 2.29
N THR A 70 -7.56 -4.23 2.89
CA THR A 70 -8.35 -2.99 2.93
C THR A 70 -8.09 -2.19 1.67
N VAL A 71 -9.13 -1.89 0.90
CA VAL A 71 -9.04 -1.03 -0.30
C VAL A 71 -9.77 0.27 -0.03
N LYS A 72 -9.12 1.39 -0.36
CA LYS A 72 -9.69 2.74 -0.30
C LYS A 72 -9.51 3.42 -1.65
N VAL A 73 -10.45 4.26 -2.02
CA VAL A 73 -10.32 5.15 -3.18
C VAL A 73 -10.28 6.57 -2.66
N GLU A 74 -9.24 7.31 -3.01
CA GLU A 74 -9.04 8.68 -2.57
C GLU A 74 -8.54 9.54 -3.74
N SER A 75 -8.94 10.82 -3.76
CA SER A 75 -8.41 11.78 -4.72
C SER A 75 -7.03 12.27 -4.26
N LEU A 76 -5.98 11.92 -4.98
CA LEU A 76 -4.62 12.40 -4.70
C LEU A 76 -4.27 13.57 -5.62
N LYS A 77 -3.41 14.48 -5.13
CA LYS A 77 -2.94 15.67 -5.88
C LYS A 77 -2.17 15.29 -7.14
N ASP A 78 -1.36 14.24 -7.05
CA ASP A 78 -0.56 13.74 -8.17
C ASP A 78 -1.33 12.64 -8.91
N ALA A 79 -1.83 12.97 -10.10
CA ALA A 79 -2.59 12.05 -10.93
C ALA A 79 -1.73 10.91 -11.54
N ASP A 80 -0.40 11.06 -11.57
CA ASP A 80 0.50 10.03 -12.10
C ASP A 80 0.67 8.87 -11.11
N VAL A 81 0.41 9.09 -9.83
CA VAL A 81 0.39 8.03 -8.81
C VAL A 81 -0.94 7.29 -8.89
N ALA A 82 -0.92 6.05 -9.38
CA ALA A 82 -2.14 5.24 -9.53
C ALA A 82 -2.59 4.57 -8.22
N SER A 83 -1.63 4.04 -7.45
CA SER A 83 -1.92 3.28 -6.23
C SER A 83 -0.78 3.38 -5.22
N ILE A 84 -1.14 3.33 -3.95
CA ILE A 84 -0.20 3.34 -2.82
C ILE A 84 -0.58 2.19 -1.90
N LEU A 85 0.39 1.36 -1.50
CA LEU A 85 0.21 0.33 -0.50
C LEU A 85 0.82 0.79 0.82
N THR A 86 0.03 0.78 1.88
CA THR A 86 0.50 1.05 3.23
C THR A 86 0.34 -0.18 4.11
N LEU A 87 1.26 -0.36 5.03
CA LEU A 87 1.20 -1.41 6.05
C LEU A 87 0.80 -0.79 7.37
N SER A 88 -0.09 -1.44 8.11
CA SER A 88 -0.34 -1.02 9.48
C SER A 88 0.94 -1.12 10.31
N GLU A 89 1.05 -0.31 11.37
CA GLU A 89 2.18 -0.34 12.29
C GLU A 89 2.36 -1.76 12.88
N GLN A 90 1.27 -2.45 13.14
CA GLN A 90 1.28 -3.81 13.64
C GLN A 90 1.75 -4.81 12.58
N GLY A 91 1.28 -4.69 11.34
CA GLY A 91 1.73 -5.50 10.22
C GLY A 91 3.24 -5.34 9.96
N ARG A 92 3.72 -4.14 10.10
CA ARG A 92 5.14 -3.80 9.94
C ARG A 92 6.02 -4.38 11.05
N ARG A 93 5.65 -4.24 12.31
CA ARG A 93 6.35 -4.86 13.45
C ARG A 93 6.43 -6.37 13.30
N MET A 94 5.34 -6.97 12.82
CA MET A 94 5.30 -8.39 12.52
C MET A 94 6.27 -8.76 11.38
N GLN A 95 6.30 -7.96 10.31
CA GLN A 95 7.21 -8.16 9.18
C GLN A 95 8.69 -8.04 9.62
N ASP A 96 9.03 -7.05 10.44
CA ASP A 96 10.40 -6.88 10.95
C ASP A 96 10.80 -8.02 11.87
N MET A 97 9.89 -8.50 12.72
CA MET A 97 10.11 -9.68 13.55
C MET A 97 10.35 -10.92 12.69
N MET A 98 9.60 -11.11 11.62
CA MET A 98 9.78 -12.22 10.67
C MET A 98 11.10 -12.17 9.93
N LYS A 99 11.56 -10.98 9.51
CA LYS A 99 12.89 -10.81 8.90
C LYS A 99 14.00 -11.27 9.87
N MET A 100 13.86 -10.96 11.15
CA MET A 100 14.80 -11.44 12.17
C MET A 100 14.77 -12.96 12.33
N TYR A 101 13.59 -13.59 12.35
CA TYR A 101 13.44 -15.05 12.42
C TYR A 101 13.96 -15.74 11.15
N ALA A 102 13.69 -15.18 9.96
CA ALA A 102 14.21 -15.70 8.70
C ALA A 102 15.73 -15.64 8.63
N ALA A 103 16.35 -14.56 9.13
CA ALA A 103 17.80 -14.44 9.26
C ALA A 103 18.39 -15.44 10.28
N GLY A 104 17.60 -15.88 11.26
CA GLY A 104 17.96 -16.92 12.25
C GLY A 104 17.78 -18.36 11.78
N GLY A 105 17.41 -18.61 10.52
CA GLY A 105 17.30 -19.95 9.93
C GLY A 105 15.98 -20.71 10.18
N MET A 106 14.98 -20.08 10.77
CA MET A 106 13.63 -20.63 10.95
C MET A 106 12.67 -20.21 9.82
N GLY A 107 13.14 -20.23 8.58
CA GLY A 107 12.39 -19.89 7.39
C GLY A 107 11.36 -20.97 7.02
N GLY A 108 10.12 -20.81 7.42
CA GLY A 108 9.04 -21.75 7.09
C GLY A 108 7.63 -21.15 7.15
N MET A 109 7.49 -19.86 7.46
CA MET A 109 6.18 -19.21 7.50
C MET A 109 5.88 -18.50 6.18
N ASP A 110 4.68 -18.73 5.65
CA ASP A 110 4.17 -18.10 4.43
C ASP A 110 4.08 -16.57 4.64
N PRO A 111 4.79 -15.76 3.83
CA PRO A 111 4.68 -14.31 3.89
C PRO A 111 3.24 -13.79 3.73
N ASN A 112 2.37 -14.56 3.07
CA ASN A 112 0.95 -14.22 2.88
C ASN A 112 0.11 -14.31 4.16
N MET A 113 0.58 -14.99 5.20
CA MET A 113 -0.12 -14.98 6.50
C MET A 113 -0.21 -13.57 7.11
N PHE A 114 0.62 -12.63 6.65
CA PHE A 114 0.73 -11.27 7.18
C PHE A 114 0.16 -10.19 6.23
N ALA A 115 -0.44 -10.61 5.12
CA ALA A 115 -1.21 -9.71 4.24
C ALA A 115 -2.42 -9.07 4.95
N ALA A 116 -2.68 -9.44 6.21
CA ALA A 116 -3.86 -9.09 6.97
C ALA A 116 -4.05 -7.59 7.25
N ASP A 117 -2.98 -6.81 7.23
CA ASP A 117 -2.99 -5.40 7.65
C ASP A 117 -2.49 -4.45 6.56
N GLN A 118 -2.71 -4.81 5.31
CA GLN A 118 -2.39 -3.97 4.16
C GLN A 118 -3.58 -3.09 3.79
N THR A 119 -3.30 -1.82 3.53
CA THR A 119 -4.26 -0.89 2.92
C THR A 119 -3.76 -0.47 1.56
N LEU A 120 -4.52 -0.78 0.52
CA LEU A 120 -4.31 -0.31 -0.84
C LEU A 120 -5.15 0.93 -1.08
N THR A 121 -4.51 2.07 -1.27
CA THR A 121 -5.17 3.31 -1.65
C THR A 121 -5.05 3.50 -3.16
N LEU A 122 -6.18 3.57 -3.84
CA LEU A 122 -6.30 3.83 -5.27
C LEU A 122 -6.59 5.32 -5.49
N ASN A 123 -5.94 5.92 -6.48
CA ASN A 123 -6.11 7.32 -6.79
C ASN A 123 -7.25 7.55 -7.79
N ALA A 124 -8.36 8.12 -7.33
CA ALA A 124 -9.51 8.46 -8.20
C ALA A 124 -9.15 9.42 -9.34
N ASN A 125 -8.07 10.20 -9.23
CA ASN A 125 -7.62 11.13 -10.27
C ASN A 125 -6.79 10.44 -11.36
N ASN A 126 -6.31 9.22 -11.12
CA ASN A 126 -5.51 8.48 -12.09
C ASN A 126 -6.37 7.87 -13.21
N ALA A 127 -5.91 7.99 -14.44
CA ALA A 127 -6.64 7.53 -15.63
C ALA A 127 -6.87 6.00 -15.63
N LEU A 128 -5.89 5.21 -15.15
CA LEU A 128 -6.01 3.76 -15.12
C LEU A 128 -7.03 3.30 -14.05
N VAL A 129 -7.10 3.98 -12.91
CA VAL A 129 -8.09 3.69 -11.85
C VAL A 129 -9.50 4.02 -12.34
N LYS A 130 -9.69 5.16 -13.01
CA LYS A 130 -10.97 5.52 -13.66
C LYS A 130 -11.38 4.48 -14.69
N TYR A 131 -10.46 4.11 -15.57
CA TYR A 131 -10.72 3.09 -16.59
C TYR A 131 -11.14 1.75 -15.94
N LEU A 132 -10.44 1.32 -14.89
CA LEU A 132 -10.77 0.08 -14.18
C LEU A 132 -12.17 0.12 -13.55
N PHE A 133 -12.55 1.24 -12.96
CA PHE A 133 -13.90 1.41 -12.39
C PHE A 133 -14.99 1.34 -13.46
N GLU A 134 -14.80 2.06 -14.58
CA GLU A 134 -15.74 2.07 -15.72
C GLU A 134 -15.86 0.71 -16.41
N HIS A 135 -14.80 -0.11 -16.39
CA HIS A 135 -14.72 -1.41 -17.07
C HIS A 135 -14.56 -2.59 -16.07
N LYS A 136 -15.11 -2.44 -14.88
CA LYS A 136 -15.00 -3.43 -13.79
C LYS A 136 -15.44 -4.86 -14.16
N ASP A 137 -16.43 -4.96 -15.07
CA ASP A 137 -16.99 -6.21 -15.55
C ASP A 137 -16.28 -6.78 -16.79
N SER A 138 -15.21 -6.12 -17.25
CA SER A 138 -14.38 -6.60 -18.37
C SER A 138 -13.61 -7.86 -17.97
N GLU A 139 -13.38 -8.76 -18.94
CA GLU A 139 -12.53 -9.95 -18.75
C GLU A 139 -11.08 -9.59 -18.33
N HIS A 140 -10.64 -8.36 -18.62
CA HIS A 140 -9.29 -7.87 -18.30
C HIS A 140 -9.21 -7.11 -16.95
N SER A 141 -10.34 -6.85 -16.29
CA SER A 141 -10.37 -6.06 -15.04
C SER A 141 -9.49 -6.66 -13.95
N GLY A 142 -9.47 -7.99 -13.81
CA GLY A 142 -8.59 -8.69 -12.87
C GLY A 142 -7.11 -8.46 -13.18
N MET A 143 -6.74 -8.47 -14.46
CA MET A 143 -5.35 -8.25 -14.89
C MET A 143 -4.87 -6.82 -14.54
N PHE A 144 -5.72 -5.81 -14.72
CA PHE A 144 -5.42 -4.43 -14.33
C PHE A 144 -5.36 -4.27 -12.81
N ALA A 145 -6.25 -4.93 -12.07
CA ALA A 145 -6.24 -4.90 -10.60
C ALA A 145 -4.94 -5.50 -10.03
N GLU A 146 -4.51 -6.68 -10.53
CA GLU A 146 -3.22 -7.26 -10.15
C GLU A 146 -2.04 -6.36 -10.51
N GLN A 147 -2.08 -5.70 -11.69
CA GLN A 147 -1.01 -4.79 -12.11
C GLN A 147 -0.88 -3.60 -11.17
N LEU A 148 -1.99 -2.97 -10.81
CA LEU A 148 -2.01 -1.85 -9.86
C LEU A 148 -1.52 -2.26 -8.47
N TYR A 149 -1.91 -3.45 -8.00
CA TYR A 149 -1.43 -3.99 -6.73
C TYR A 149 0.07 -4.23 -6.73
N ASP A 150 0.60 -4.90 -7.76
CA ASP A 150 2.03 -5.20 -7.88
C ASP A 150 2.87 -3.92 -8.03
N LEU A 151 2.37 -2.89 -8.74
CA LEU A 151 3.03 -1.58 -8.80
C LEU A 151 3.11 -0.92 -7.43
N ALA A 152 2.02 -0.96 -6.64
CA ALA A 152 2.02 -0.45 -5.27
C ALA A 152 2.95 -1.25 -4.35
N MET A 153 3.02 -2.57 -4.54
CA MET A 153 3.97 -3.43 -3.81
C MET A 153 5.42 -3.07 -4.10
N LEU A 154 5.77 -2.88 -5.38
CA LEU A 154 7.13 -2.54 -5.82
C LEU A 154 7.65 -1.24 -5.21
N SER A 155 6.76 -0.30 -4.89
CA SER A 155 7.14 0.95 -4.21
C SER A 155 7.55 0.73 -2.74
N ASN A 156 7.17 -0.41 -2.15
CA ASN A 156 7.46 -0.73 -0.74
C ASN A 156 8.52 -1.81 -0.58
N GLN A 157 8.49 -2.83 -1.44
CA GLN A 157 9.39 -3.99 -1.35
C GLN A 157 9.52 -4.67 -2.71
N PRO A 158 10.65 -5.35 -2.96
CA PRO A 158 10.80 -6.14 -4.19
C PRO A 158 9.80 -7.29 -4.21
N LEU A 159 9.25 -7.56 -5.40
CA LEU A 159 8.44 -8.75 -5.62
C LEU A 159 9.31 -10.02 -5.57
N SER A 160 8.71 -11.15 -5.19
CA SER A 160 9.36 -12.45 -5.33
C SER A 160 9.68 -12.74 -6.82
N ALA A 161 10.63 -13.62 -7.09
CA ALA A 161 11.00 -13.96 -8.47
C ALA A 161 9.81 -14.47 -9.30
N GLU A 162 8.91 -15.24 -8.68
CA GLU A 162 7.68 -15.73 -9.32
C GLU A 162 6.71 -14.59 -9.61
N ALA A 163 6.45 -13.71 -8.61
CA ALA A 163 5.57 -12.56 -8.76
C ALA A 163 6.11 -11.57 -9.81
N MET A 164 7.44 -11.34 -9.84
CA MET A 164 8.07 -10.50 -10.84
C MET A 164 7.90 -11.07 -12.25
N THR A 165 8.02 -12.38 -12.43
CA THR A 165 7.81 -13.02 -13.73
C THR A 165 6.37 -12.83 -14.21
N LYS A 166 5.38 -13.00 -13.32
CA LYS A 166 3.96 -12.75 -13.62
C LYS A 166 3.71 -11.28 -13.96
N PHE A 167 4.30 -10.38 -13.18
CA PHE A 167 4.20 -8.94 -13.39
C PHE A 167 4.72 -8.51 -14.77
N VAL A 168 5.92 -8.97 -15.16
CA VAL A 168 6.52 -8.65 -16.46
C VAL A 168 5.68 -9.20 -17.61
N LYS A 169 5.22 -10.47 -17.52
CA LYS A 169 4.33 -11.06 -18.52
C LYS A 169 3.06 -10.22 -18.68
N ARG A 170 2.38 -9.93 -17.59
CA ARG A 170 1.15 -9.13 -17.58
C ARG A 170 1.38 -7.73 -18.14
N SER A 171 2.51 -7.09 -17.81
CA SER A 171 2.88 -5.78 -18.36
C SER A 171 2.97 -5.82 -19.89
N ASN A 172 3.53 -6.89 -20.46
CA ASN A 172 3.59 -7.07 -21.92
C ASN A 172 2.20 -7.32 -22.55
N ASP A 173 1.33 -8.02 -21.83
CA ASP A 173 -0.05 -8.30 -22.30
C ASP A 173 -0.93 -7.04 -22.27
N ILE A 174 -0.61 -6.05 -21.41
CA ILE A 174 -1.33 -4.77 -21.29
C ILE A 174 -0.88 -3.75 -22.35
N MET A 175 0.38 -3.77 -22.77
CA MET A 175 0.94 -2.88 -23.79
C MET A 175 0.53 -3.25 -25.21
#